data_87e5369e0636d8a3b4049cfd8fb4b02d
#
_entry.id   87e5369e0636d8a3b4049cfd8fb4b02d
#
_cell.length_a   1.000
_cell.length_b   1.000
_cell.length_c   1.000
_cell.angle_alpha   90.00
_cell.angle_beta   90.00
_cell.angle_gamma   90.00
#
_symmetry.space_group_name_H-M   'P 1'
#
loop_
_entity.id
_entity.type
_entity.pdbx_description
1 polymer ?
#
loop_
_entity_poly.entity_id
_entity_poly.type
_entity_poly.pdbx_seq_one_letter_code
_entity_poly.pdbx_strand_id
1 'polypeptide(L)'
;MPGKTPWEAAIEVEPKTASERYLSQLAHRAFLSLWCYGNVHTDEGKTSESGDGKELCDLLVVFGSHILIFSDKECAYTAHADPLVAWGRWYKRAVDKSVSQLLGAEKFIREHPDRLYLDKQCSVPFPFRLPDMKEAVIHRIAVTRGSYDAAVARWKGESSTSLMINTELEGKAGHLKTPFAIGWPAGRDRFVHVLDELTLDVLLGELDTVADLVEYFSEKERFFNSAKYIIVPGEEELIALYQTTVVDGRHIRRTSLPAPA
;
A
#
# COMPACT_ATOMS: atom_id res chain seq x y z
N MET A 1 30.46 4.43 -22.82
CA MET A 1 29.09 4.96 -22.97
C MET A 1 28.83 5.82 -21.76
N PRO A 2 28.27 7.05 -21.87
CA PRO A 2 27.91 7.82 -20.69
C PRO A 2 26.86 7.01 -19.92
N GLY A 3 27.05 6.84 -18.60
CA GLY A 3 26.11 6.17 -17.74
C GLY A 3 24.75 6.89 -17.77
N LYS A 4 23.66 6.12 -17.78
CA LYS A 4 22.30 6.68 -17.69
C LYS A 4 22.19 7.53 -16.45
N THR A 5 21.51 8.64 -16.54
CA THR A 5 21.21 9.47 -15.38
C THR A 5 20.22 8.73 -14.44
N PRO A 6 20.20 9.03 -13.14
CA PRO A 6 19.23 8.42 -12.22
C PRO A 6 17.77 8.54 -12.67
N TRP A 7 17.44 9.60 -13.41
CA TRP A 7 16.09 9.82 -13.98
C TRP A 7 15.76 8.83 -15.10
N GLU A 8 16.75 8.41 -15.91
CA GLU A 8 16.56 7.44 -16.99
C GLU A 8 16.40 6.02 -16.42
N ALA A 9 17.00 5.73 -15.28
CA ALA A 9 16.85 4.43 -14.60
C ALA A 9 15.45 4.23 -14.01
N ALA A 10 14.80 5.31 -13.54
CA ALA A 10 13.43 5.24 -12.99
C ALA A 10 12.37 4.92 -14.06
N ILE A 11 12.67 5.15 -15.33
CA ILE A 11 11.72 5.04 -16.46
C ILE A 11 11.72 3.63 -17.10
N GLU A 12 12.71 2.77 -16.84
CA GLU A 12 12.96 1.56 -17.62
C GLU A 12 12.56 0.22 -17.01
N VAL A 13 11.91 0.19 -15.84
CA VAL A 13 11.42 -1.09 -15.33
C VAL A 13 10.10 -1.43 -16.00
N GLU A 14 10.13 -2.30 -17.01
CA GLU A 14 8.91 -2.80 -17.65
C GLU A 14 8.07 -3.61 -16.67
N PRO A 15 6.84 -3.16 -16.37
CA PRO A 15 5.92 -3.88 -15.48
C PRO A 15 5.56 -5.23 -16.11
N LYS A 16 5.62 -6.31 -15.32
CA LYS A 16 5.39 -7.68 -15.79
C LYS A 16 3.91 -8.00 -15.96
N THR A 17 3.06 -7.45 -15.10
CA THR A 17 1.62 -7.71 -15.07
C THR A 17 0.80 -6.49 -15.48
N ALA A 18 -0.50 -6.69 -15.77
CA ALA A 18 -1.41 -5.59 -16.08
C ALA A 18 -1.61 -4.67 -14.86
N SER A 19 -1.68 -5.23 -13.66
CA SER A 19 -1.82 -4.48 -12.42
C SER A 19 -0.57 -3.65 -12.10
N GLU A 20 0.62 -4.21 -12.29
CA GLU A 20 1.87 -3.46 -12.14
C GLU A 20 1.98 -2.31 -13.13
N ARG A 21 1.57 -2.52 -14.40
CA ARG A 21 1.51 -1.45 -15.41
C ARG A 21 0.57 -0.34 -14.98
N TYR A 22 -0.60 -0.72 -14.46
CA TYR A 22 -1.59 0.23 -14.00
C TYR A 22 -1.09 1.02 -12.78
N LEU A 23 -0.52 0.36 -11.78
CA LEU A 23 0.10 1.01 -10.63
C LEU A 23 1.22 1.96 -11.05
N SER A 24 2.07 1.55 -12.00
CA SER A 24 3.14 2.39 -12.55
C SER A 24 2.57 3.63 -13.27
N GLN A 25 1.50 3.46 -14.06
CA GLN A 25 0.84 4.59 -14.75
C GLN A 25 0.23 5.59 -13.76
N LEU A 26 -0.45 5.11 -12.72
CA LEU A 26 -1.01 5.96 -11.67
C LEU A 26 0.10 6.70 -10.90
N ALA A 27 1.17 6.00 -10.56
CA ALA A 27 2.33 6.61 -9.91
C ALA A 27 2.96 7.72 -10.78
N HIS A 28 3.04 7.53 -12.09
CA HIS A 28 3.53 8.55 -13.02
C HIS A 28 2.58 9.76 -13.09
N ARG A 29 1.28 9.55 -13.08
CA ARG A 29 0.27 10.63 -13.09
C ARG A 29 0.36 11.52 -11.85
N ALA A 30 0.55 10.94 -10.68
CA ALA A 30 0.67 11.64 -9.41
C ALA A 30 2.06 12.25 -9.16
N PHE A 31 2.88 12.50 -10.21
CA PHE A 31 4.26 13.00 -10.10
C PHE A 31 5.19 12.11 -9.26
N LEU A 32 4.77 10.88 -8.99
CA LEU A 32 5.56 9.91 -8.23
C LEU A 32 6.72 9.32 -9.06
N SER A 33 6.78 9.58 -10.37
CA SER A 33 7.79 9.01 -11.29
C SER A 33 9.23 9.34 -10.90
N LEU A 34 9.47 10.48 -10.24
CA LEU A 34 10.79 10.87 -9.74
C LEU A 34 11.22 10.13 -8.47
N TRP A 35 10.26 9.54 -7.76
CA TRP A 35 10.45 9.01 -6.42
C TRP A 35 10.06 7.53 -6.31
N CYS A 36 9.53 6.94 -7.39
CA CYS A 36 8.99 5.59 -7.39
C CYS A 36 9.79 4.63 -8.26
N TYR A 37 9.97 3.41 -7.73
CA TYR A 37 10.75 2.35 -8.35
C TYR A 37 9.94 1.06 -8.31
N GLY A 38 9.57 0.57 -9.48
CA GLY A 38 8.87 -0.71 -9.63
C GLY A 38 9.80 -1.91 -9.49
N ASN A 39 9.26 -3.03 -9.02
CA ASN A 39 9.94 -4.33 -8.98
C ASN A 39 11.35 -4.26 -8.35
N VAL A 40 11.47 -3.62 -7.20
CA VAL A 40 12.74 -3.56 -6.47
C VAL A 40 13.12 -4.96 -5.97
N HIS A 41 14.39 -5.32 -6.12
CA HIS A 41 14.92 -6.63 -5.74
C HIS A 41 15.96 -6.51 -4.62
N THR A 42 16.20 -7.63 -3.95
CA THR A 42 17.26 -7.80 -2.96
C THR A 42 18.16 -8.95 -3.39
N ASP A 43 19.35 -9.01 -2.88
CA ASP A 43 20.25 -10.15 -3.08
C ASP A 43 19.97 -11.31 -2.12
N GLU A 44 18.85 -11.27 -1.39
CA GLU A 44 18.40 -12.35 -0.51
C GLU A 44 18.13 -13.62 -1.35
N GLY A 45 18.76 -14.73 -0.95
CA GLY A 45 18.66 -15.99 -1.70
C GLY A 45 19.65 -16.14 -2.86
N LYS A 46 20.43 -15.09 -3.19
CA LYS A 46 21.50 -15.19 -4.17
C LYS A 46 22.68 -15.95 -3.58
N THR A 47 22.82 -17.23 -3.95
CA THR A 47 23.86 -18.11 -3.40
C THR A 47 25.14 -18.14 -4.23
N SER A 48 25.12 -17.54 -5.43
CA SER A 48 26.26 -17.46 -6.36
C SER A 48 26.08 -16.30 -7.32
N GLU A 49 27.11 -15.97 -8.10
CA GLU A 49 27.05 -14.93 -9.13
C GLU A 49 25.98 -15.18 -10.21
N SER A 50 25.46 -16.39 -10.31
CA SER A 50 24.47 -16.82 -11.31
C SER A 50 23.02 -16.92 -10.78
N GLY A 51 22.78 -16.63 -9.50
CA GLY A 51 21.42 -16.69 -8.92
C GLY A 51 20.62 -15.39 -9.14
N ASP A 52 19.27 -15.51 -9.27
CA ASP A 52 18.40 -14.36 -9.26
C ASP A 52 18.17 -13.86 -7.82
N GLY A 53 18.06 -12.54 -7.65
CA GLY A 53 17.65 -11.91 -6.42
C GLY A 53 16.16 -12.11 -6.17
N LYS A 54 15.74 -11.84 -4.95
CA LYS A 54 14.33 -11.92 -4.53
C LYS A 54 13.65 -10.56 -4.71
N GLU A 55 12.48 -10.56 -5.29
CA GLU A 55 11.64 -9.37 -5.36
C GLU A 55 11.25 -8.90 -3.95
N LEU A 56 11.52 -7.64 -3.65
CA LEU A 56 11.22 -7.00 -2.37
C LEU A 56 9.75 -6.56 -2.32
N CYS A 57 9.34 -5.81 -3.30
CA CYS A 57 8.00 -5.20 -3.41
C CYS A 57 7.68 -4.84 -4.86
N ASP A 58 6.39 -4.63 -5.12
CA ASP A 58 5.91 -4.28 -6.46
C ASP A 58 6.20 -2.82 -6.82
N LEU A 59 6.19 -1.91 -5.81
CA LEU A 59 6.58 -0.50 -5.96
C LEU A 59 7.18 0.02 -4.66
N LEU A 60 8.30 0.74 -4.77
CA LEU A 60 8.94 1.46 -3.68
C LEU A 60 8.94 2.96 -3.98
N VAL A 61 8.45 3.77 -3.04
CA VAL A 61 8.52 5.23 -3.10
C VAL A 61 9.38 5.73 -1.96
N VAL A 62 10.33 6.63 -2.26
CA VAL A 62 11.20 7.23 -1.25
C VAL A 62 11.07 8.75 -1.34
N PHE A 63 10.57 9.38 -0.27
CA PHE A 63 10.36 10.83 -0.23
C PHE A 63 10.73 11.40 1.14
N GLY A 64 11.80 12.18 1.20
CA GLY A 64 12.33 12.70 2.47
C GLY A 64 12.69 11.56 3.44
N SER A 65 12.11 11.56 4.63
CA SER A 65 12.25 10.48 5.61
C SER A 65 11.22 9.35 5.44
N HIS A 66 10.31 9.45 4.47
CA HIS A 66 9.25 8.48 4.25
C HIS A 66 9.61 7.46 3.18
N ILE A 67 9.28 6.20 3.47
CA ILE A 67 9.40 5.08 2.54
C ILE A 67 8.03 4.42 2.43
N LEU A 68 7.46 4.38 1.23
CA LEU A 68 6.19 3.72 0.96
C LEU A 68 6.49 2.41 0.22
N ILE A 69 6.04 1.31 0.78
CA ILE A 69 6.23 -0.03 0.21
C ILE A 69 4.87 -0.53 -0.25
N PHE A 70 4.73 -0.80 -1.55
CA PHE A 70 3.49 -1.32 -2.13
C PHE A 70 3.64 -2.80 -2.48
N SER A 71 2.60 -3.56 -2.13
CA SER A 71 2.38 -4.92 -2.64
C SER A 71 1.04 -4.95 -3.36
N ASP A 72 1.04 -5.25 -4.66
CA ASP A 72 -0.15 -5.32 -5.51
C ASP A 72 -0.49 -6.79 -5.83
N LYS A 73 -1.68 -7.23 -5.44
CA LYS A 73 -2.14 -8.61 -5.65
C LYS A 73 -3.43 -8.65 -6.43
N GLU A 74 -3.31 -9.08 -7.68
CA GLU A 74 -4.47 -9.40 -8.52
C GLU A 74 -4.98 -10.81 -8.18
N CYS A 75 -6.10 -10.88 -7.47
CA CYS A 75 -6.69 -12.13 -7.00
C CYS A 75 -8.18 -12.16 -7.33
N ALA A 76 -8.60 -12.97 -8.31
CA ALA A 76 -10.01 -13.14 -8.59
C ALA A 76 -10.79 -13.63 -7.35
N TYR A 77 -11.90 -12.96 -7.05
CA TYR A 77 -12.85 -13.41 -6.04
C TYR A 77 -13.71 -14.53 -6.64
N THR A 78 -13.55 -15.74 -6.12
CA THR A 78 -14.31 -16.90 -6.58
C THR A 78 -15.49 -17.12 -5.65
N ALA A 79 -16.72 -16.98 -6.17
CA ALA A 79 -17.93 -17.22 -5.41
C ALA A 79 -17.98 -18.67 -4.86
N HIS A 80 -18.62 -18.82 -3.71
CA HIS A 80 -18.84 -20.09 -3.04
C HIS A 80 -20.21 -20.06 -2.36
N ALA A 81 -20.84 -21.24 -2.15
CA ALA A 81 -22.13 -21.34 -1.47
C ALA A 81 -22.09 -20.74 -0.05
N ASP A 82 -20.96 -20.92 0.64
CA ASP A 82 -20.68 -20.22 1.89
C ASP A 82 -19.83 -18.96 1.61
N PRO A 83 -20.36 -17.74 1.85
CA PRO A 83 -19.64 -16.48 1.64
C PRO A 83 -18.37 -16.35 2.49
N LEU A 84 -18.33 -16.95 3.69
CA LEU A 84 -17.13 -16.91 4.55
C LEU A 84 -15.98 -17.71 3.94
N VAL A 85 -16.29 -18.80 3.26
CA VAL A 85 -15.27 -19.59 2.53
C VAL A 85 -14.73 -18.83 1.35
N ALA A 86 -15.59 -18.18 0.56
CA ALA A 86 -15.18 -17.34 -0.58
C ALA A 86 -14.29 -16.21 -0.12
N TRP A 87 -14.74 -15.43 0.87
CA TRP A 87 -13.99 -14.35 1.49
C TRP A 87 -12.65 -14.82 2.05
N GLY A 88 -12.67 -15.89 2.85
CA GLY A 88 -11.46 -16.39 3.49
C GLY A 88 -10.38 -16.86 2.50
N ARG A 89 -10.78 -17.39 1.33
CA ARG A 89 -9.86 -17.76 0.26
C ARG A 89 -9.25 -16.52 -0.40
N TRP A 90 -10.07 -15.51 -0.68
CA TRP A 90 -9.61 -14.26 -1.27
C TRP A 90 -8.72 -13.50 -0.29
N TYR A 91 -9.16 -13.28 0.95
CA TYR A 91 -8.40 -12.58 1.98
C TYR A 91 -7.00 -13.16 2.18
N LYS A 92 -6.88 -14.48 2.26
CA LYS A 92 -5.59 -15.16 2.42
C LYS A 92 -4.64 -14.88 1.24
N ARG A 93 -5.16 -14.80 0.02
CA ARG A 93 -4.36 -14.59 -1.18
C ARG A 93 -4.03 -13.13 -1.43
N ALA A 94 -5.00 -12.25 -1.24
CA ALA A 94 -4.87 -10.82 -1.53
C ALA A 94 -4.27 -10.04 -0.35
N VAL A 95 -4.83 -10.19 0.86
CA VAL A 95 -4.43 -9.39 2.02
C VAL A 95 -3.31 -10.04 2.82
N ASP A 96 -3.51 -11.27 3.30
CA ASP A 96 -2.58 -11.94 4.22
C ASP A 96 -1.17 -12.16 3.60
N LYS A 97 -1.12 -12.51 2.30
CA LYS A 97 0.16 -12.61 1.58
C LYS A 97 0.83 -11.25 1.39
N SER A 98 0.07 -10.19 1.05
CA SER A 98 0.61 -8.83 0.92
C SER A 98 1.17 -8.34 2.26
N VAL A 99 0.43 -8.53 3.35
CA VAL A 99 0.90 -8.21 4.71
C VAL A 99 2.23 -8.90 5.02
N SER A 100 2.33 -10.19 4.71
CA SER A 100 3.56 -10.96 4.95
C SER A 100 4.73 -10.44 4.11
N GLN A 101 4.48 -10.10 2.84
CA GLN A 101 5.49 -9.51 1.94
C GLN A 101 5.95 -8.14 2.46
N LEU A 102 5.02 -7.25 2.82
CA LEU A 102 5.30 -5.90 3.29
C LEU A 102 6.12 -5.89 4.59
N LEU A 103 5.78 -6.75 5.55
CA LEU A 103 6.53 -6.89 6.79
C LEU A 103 7.94 -7.45 6.55
N GLY A 104 8.07 -8.39 5.64
CA GLY A 104 9.38 -8.90 5.21
C GLY A 104 10.22 -7.84 4.52
N ALA A 105 9.60 -7.05 3.63
CA ALA A 105 10.27 -5.97 2.92
C ALA A 105 10.76 -4.87 3.89
N GLU A 106 9.92 -4.42 4.81
CA GLU A 106 10.34 -3.46 5.83
C GLU A 106 11.51 -3.99 6.66
N LYS A 107 11.42 -5.23 7.13
CA LYS A 107 12.51 -5.84 7.90
C LYS A 107 13.81 -5.80 7.12
N PHE A 108 13.78 -6.23 5.85
CA PHE A 108 14.96 -6.23 4.99
C PHE A 108 15.53 -4.82 4.79
N ILE A 109 14.67 -3.83 4.49
CA ILE A 109 15.08 -2.44 4.31
C ILE A 109 15.77 -1.90 5.56
N ARG A 110 15.22 -2.17 6.75
CA ARG A 110 15.81 -1.72 8.02
C ARG A 110 17.15 -2.36 8.33
N GLU A 111 17.30 -3.64 8.00
CA GLU A 111 18.52 -4.40 8.27
C GLU A 111 19.61 -4.20 7.20
N HIS A 112 19.20 -3.96 5.94
CA HIS A 112 20.07 -3.94 4.77
C HIS A 112 19.72 -2.83 3.77
N PRO A 113 19.70 -1.55 4.16
CA PRO A 113 19.23 -0.43 3.30
C PRO A 113 20.07 -0.25 2.02
N ASP A 114 21.31 -0.70 2.02
CA ASP A 114 22.24 -0.57 0.88
C ASP A 114 22.22 -1.79 -0.07
N ARG A 115 21.36 -2.80 0.19
CA ARG A 115 21.29 -4.04 -0.60
C ARG A 115 20.01 -4.12 -1.41
N LEU A 116 19.63 -3.00 -2.04
CA LEU A 116 18.49 -2.90 -2.94
C LEU A 116 18.97 -2.75 -4.38
N TYR A 117 18.24 -3.34 -5.32
CA TYR A 117 18.59 -3.40 -6.74
C TYR A 117 17.36 -3.17 -7.61
N LEU A 118 17.59 -2.61 -8.81
CA LEU A 118 16.55 -2.36 -9.80
C LEU A 118 16.31 -3.55 -10.75
N ASP A 119 17.12 -4.60 -10.62
CA ASP A 119 17.04 -5.79 -11.45
C ASP A 119 17.20 -7.07 -10.64
N LYS A 120 16.62 -8.16 -11.14
CA LYS A 120 16.67 -9.46 -10.47
C LYS A 120 18.07 -10.07 -10.43
N GLN A 121 18.97 -9.65 -11.32
CA GLN A 121 20.38 -10.07 -11.32
C GLN A 121 21.19 -9.37 -10.23
N CYS A 122 20.62 -8.36 -9.57
CA CYS A 122 21.29 -7.53 -8.57
C CYS A 122 22.57 -6.87 -9.15
N SER A 123 22.50 -6.45 -10.42
CA SER A 123 23.60 -5.81 -11.13
C SER A 123 23.48 -4.28 -11.15
N VAL A 124 22.27 -3.75 -10.99
CA VAL A 124 21.97 -2.33 -10.95
C VAL A 124 21.55 -1.94 -9.53
N PRO A 125 22.43 -1.33 -8.74
CA PRO A 125 22.09 -0.87 -7.39
C PRO A 125 20.98 0.16 -7.40
N PHE A 126 20.22 0.21 -6.31
CA PHE A 126 19.23 1.26 -6.10
C PHE A 126 19.89 2.65 -6.14
N PRO A 127 19.36 3.63 -6.90
CA PRO A 127 20.09 4.85 -7.25
C PRO A 127 20.20 5.89 -6.14
N PHE A 128 19.45 5.72 -5.05
CA PHE A 128 19.45 6.66 -3.96
C PHE A 128 19.84 6.00 -2.63
N ARG A 129 20.44 6.79 -1.77
CA ARG A 129 20.61 6.41 -0.39
C ARG A 129 19.27 6.56 0.33
N LEU A 130 18.82 5.49 0.99
CA LEU A 130 17.65 5.55 1.84
C LEU A 130 17.87 6.47 3.05
N PRO A 131 16.81 7.04 3.65
CA PRO A 131 16.93 7.84 4.86
C PRO A 131 17.52 7.01 6.03
N ASP A 132 18.02 7.70 7.06
CA ASP A 132 18.45 6.99 8.28
C ASP A 132 17.28 6.18 8.84
N MET A 133 17.49 4.88 9.03
CA MET A 133 16.44 3.95 9.49
C MET A 133 15.92 4.26 10.89
N LYS A 134 16.64 5.07 11.67
CA LYS A 134 16.17 5.58 12.96
C LYS A 134 15.11 6.67 12.81
N GLU A 135 15.15 7.42 11.72
CA GLU A 135 14.23 8.51 11.42
C GLU A 135 13.20 8.12 10.34
N ALA A 136 13.43 7.01 9.66
CA ALA A 136 12.59 6.56 8.57
C ALA A 136 11.19 6.15 9.05
N VAL A 137 10.18 6.77 8.43
CA VAL A 137 8.77 6.40 8.57
C VAL A 137 8.41 5.49 7.39
N ILE A 138 8.00 4.27 7.68
CA ILE A 138 7.68 3.27 6.66
C ILE A 138 6.17 3.03 6.61
N HIS A 139 5.56 3.37 5.48
CA HIS A 139 4.16 3.09 5.16
C HIS A 139 4.07 1.79 4.36
N ARG A 140 3.24 0.87 4.80
CA ARG A 140 3.00 -0.44 4.18
C ARG A 140 1.66 -0.42 3.50
N ILE A 141 1.64 -0.58 2.17
CA ILE A 141 0.44 -0.44 1.36
C ILE A 141 0.18 -1.75 0.61
N ALA A 142 -0.88 -2.45 0.99
CA ALA A 142 -1.39 -3.62 0.28
C ALA A 142 -2.46 -3.16 -0.70
N VAL A 143 -2.18 -3.26 -1.99
CA VAL A 143 -3.17 -3.06 -3.05
C VAL A 143 -3.78 -4.41 -3.40
N THR A 144 -5.10 -4.50 -3.32
CA THR A 144 -5.85 -5.73 -3.54
C THR A 144 -6.84 -5.54 -4.68
N ARG A 145 -7.08 -6.59 -5.47
CA ARG A 145 -7.97 -6.52 -6.63
C ARG A 145 -8.92 -7.70 -6.68
N GLY A 146 -10.00 -7.52 -7.43
CA GLY A 146 -10.95 -8.55 -7.78
C GLY A 146 -12.02 -8.84 -6.75
N SER A 147 -12.16 -8.03 -5.69
CA SER A 147 -13.26 -8.13 -4.72
C SER A 147 -14.42 -7.19 -5.00
N TYR A 148 -14.25 -6.21 -5.88
CA TYR A 148 -15.21 -5.14 -6.16
C TYR A 148 -16.61 -5.63 -6.48
N ASP A 149 -16.78 -6.44 -7.53
CA ASP A 149 -18.10 -6.93 -7.95
C ASP A 149 -18.81 -7.73 -6.85
N ALA A 150 -18.04 -8.50 -6.07
CA ALA A 150 -18.58 -9.26 -4.95
C ALA A 150 -18.97 -8.36 -3.77
N ALA A 151 -18.26 -7.27 -3.54
CA ALA A 151 -18.62 -6.25 -2.55
C ALA A 151 -19.92 -5.52 -2.97
N VAL A 152 -20.03 -5.07 -4.22
CA VAL A 152 -21.25 -4.47 -4.78
C VAL A 152 -22.45 -5.40 -4.60
N ALA A 153 -22.29 -6.66 -4.98
CA ALA A 153 -23.35 -7.66 -4.83
C ALA A 153 -23.74 -7.89 -3.35
N ARG A 154 -22.77 -7.88 -2.45
CA ARG A 154 -22.99 -8.05 -1.00
C ARG A 154 -23.79 -6.90 -0.40
N TRP A 155 -23.46 -5.68 -0.75
CA TRP A 155 -24.05 -4.46 -0.21
C TRP A 155 -25.23 -3.93 -1.02
N LYS A 156 -25.60 -4.61 -2.14
CA LYS A 156 -26.72 -4.26 -3.03
C LYS A 156 -26.65 -2.82 -3.56
N GLY A 157 -25.47 -2.27 -3.70
CA GLY A 157 -25.24 -0.90 -4.11
C GLY A 157 -25.57 0.16 -3.04
N GLU A 158 -25.81 -0.25 -1.79
CA GLU A 158 -26.11 0.65 -0.67
C GLU A 158 -24.84 1.15 0.06
N SER A 159 -23.68 0.74 -0.38
CA SER A 159 -22.38 1.14 0.18
C SER A 159 -21.48 1.63 -0.94
N SER A 160 -20.39 2.31 -0.59
CA SER A 160 -19.30 2.79 -1.44
C SER A 160 -18.64 1.68 -2.20
N THR A 161 -18.88 0.48 -2.23
CA THR A 161 -18.27 -0.61 -3.01
C THR A 161 -16.82 -0.94 -2.65
N SER A 162 -16.17 -0.09 -1.86
CA SER A 162 -14.84 -0.36 -1.33
C SER A 162 -14.88 -1.28 -0.10
N LEU A 163 -13.71 -1.69 0.37
CA LEU A 163 -13.61 -2.46 1.60
C LEU A 163 -13.97 -1.56 2.81
N MET A 164 -15.00 -1.98 3.56
CA MET A 164 -15.39 -1.30 4.79
C MET A 164 -14.20 -1.26 5.77
N ILE A 165 -14.02 -0.15 6.44
CA ILE A 165 -13.04 0.00 7.50
C ILE A 165 -13.69 -0.30 8.85
N ASN A 166 -13.14 -1.26 9.60
CA ASN A 166 -13.58 -1.59 10.94
C ASN A 166 -12.38 -1.93 11.84
N THR A 167 -12.00 -1.00 12.71
CA THR A 167 -10.84 -1.16 13.59
C THR A 167 -11.05 -2.09 14.79
N GLU A 168 -12.23 -2.70 14.96
CA GLU A 168 -12.42 -3.81 15.87
C GLU A 168 -11.80 -5.10 15.34
N LEU A 169 -11.59 -5.18 14.02
CA LEU A 169 -11.00 -6.34 13.38
C LEU A 169 -9.48 -6.34 13.53
N GLU A 170 -8.97 -7.30 14.25
CA GLU A 170 -7.55 -7.46 14.50
C GLU A 170 -7.06 -8.84 14.09
N GLY A 171 -5.92 -8.85 13.38
CA GLY A 171 -5.27 -10.06 12.89
C GLY A 171 -6.15 -10.88 11.94
N LYS A 172 -5.59 -11.95 11.43
CA LYS A 172 -6.24 -12.82 10.44
C LYS A 172 -7.57 -13.40 10.91
N ALA A 173 -7.66 -13.83 12.17
CA ALA A 173 -8.84 -14.54 12.67
C ALA A 173 -10.09 -13.63 12.72
N GLY A 174 -9.93 -12.35 13.04
CA GLY A 174 -11.02 -11.37 13.02
C GLY A 174 -11.54 -11.14 11.60
N HIS A 175 -10.63 -10.89 10.66
CA HIS A 175 -10.97 -10.61 9.27
C HIS A 175 -11.64 -11.79 8.53
N LEU A 176 -11.27 -13.03 8.85
CA LEU A 176 -11.90 -14.21 8.22
C LEU A 176 -13.38 -14.37 8.57
N LYS A 177 -13.86 -13.72 9.64
CA LYS A 177 -15.26 -13.79 10.10
C LYS A 177 -16.12 -12.64 9.57
N THR A 178 -15.49 -11.60 9.03
CA THR A 178 -16.18 -10.36 8.62
C THR A 178 -15.84 -10.04 7.16
N PRO A 179 -16.61 -10.57 6.20
CA PRO A 179 -16.37 -10.32 4.78
C PRO A 179 -16.43 -8.84 4.41
N PHE A 180 -15.55 -8.44 3.49
CA PHE A 180 -15.46 -7.09 2.93
C PHE A 180 -15.20 -5.99 3.97
N ALA A 181 -14.57 -6.33 5.09
CA ALA A 181 -14.16 -5.36 6.10
C ALA A 181 -12.68 -5.56 6.46
N ILE A 182 -11.98 -4.45 6.67
CA ILE A 182 -10.55 -4.39 7.00
C ILE A 182 -10.35 -3.53 8.25
N GLY A 183 -9.52 -3.99 9.16
CA GLY A 183 -9.07 -3.25 10.34
C GLY A 183 -7.55 -3.27 10.46
N TRP A 184 -7.03 -4.09 11.37
CA TRP A 184 -5.60 -4.24 11.67
C TRP A 184 -5.09 -5.62 11.22
N PRO A 185 -4.81 -5.83 9.93
CA PRO A 185 -4.47 -7.16 9.43
C PRO A 185 -3.16 -7.71 10.02
N ALA A 186 -2.19 -6.84 10.35
CA ALA A 186 -0.93 -7.20 11.00
C ALA A 186 -0.90 -6.98 12.52
N GLY A 187 -2.05 -6.64 13.13
CA GLY A 187 -2.15 -6.17 14.52
C GLY A 187 -1.88 -4.67 14.65
N ARG A 188 -2.22 -4.10 15.81
CA ARG A 188 -2.15 -2.65 16.06
C ARG A 188 -0.76 -2.06 16.00
N ASP A 189 0.25 -2.83 16.37
CA ASP A 189 1.64 -2.37 16.40
C ASP A 189 2.26 -2.18 15.01
N ARG A 190 1.63 -2.72 13.97
CA ARG A 190 2.16 -2.72 12.59
C ARG A 190 1.07 -2.36 11.60
N PHE A 191 0.86 -1.06 11.42
CA PHE A 191 -0.16 -0.57 10.51
C PHE A 191 0.13 -1.03 9.08
N VAL A 192 -0.90 -1.52 8.40
CA VAL A 192 -0.88 -1.82 6.97
C VAL A 192 -2.11 -1.19 6.35
N HIS A 193 -1.92 -0.26 5.43
CA HIS A 193 -2.98 0.27 4.58
C HIS A 193 -3.41 -0.83 3.61
N VAL A 194 -4.71 -1.11 3.55
CA VAL A 194 -5.26 -2.03 2.55
C VAL A 194 -6.18 -1.23 1.66
N LEU A 195 -5.81 -1.13 0.41
CA LEU A 195 -6.54 -0.41 -0.63
C LEU A 195 -7.04 -1.42 -1.66
N ASP A 196 -8.26 -1.24 -2.15
CA ASP A 196 -8.72 -1.97 -3.32
C ASP A 196 -8.49 -1.15 -4.62
N GLU A 197 -8.86 -1.69 -5.75
CA GLU A 197 -8.70 -1.06 -7.06
C GLU A 197 -9.39 0.31 -7.15
N LEU A 198 -10.56 0.46 -6.53
CA LEU A 198 -11.31 1.72 -6.55
C LEU A 198 -10.64 2.77 -5.68
N THR A 199 -10.30 2.41 -4.45
CA THR A 199 -9.70 3.34 -3.49
C THR A 199 -8.32 3.81 -3.90
N LEU A 200 -7.54 2.96 -4.56
CA LEU A 200 -6.24 3.36 -5.12
C LEU A 200 -6.42 4.44 -6.19
N ASP A 201 -7.40 4.27 -7.10
CA ASP A 201 -7.68 5.24 -8.16
C ASP A 201 -8.13 6.58 -7.61
N VAL A 202 -9.06 6.57 -6.66
CA VAL A 202 -9.55 7.78 -6.00
C VAL A 202 -8.40 8.47 -5.27
N LEU A 203 -7.62 7.74 -4.49
CA LEU A 203 -6.53 8.27 -3.68
C LEU A 203 -5.46 8.94 -4.55
N LEU A 204 -5.01 8.29 -5.62
CA LEU A 204 -4.00 8.85 -6.52
C LEU A 204 -4.56 9.88 -7.51
N GLY A 205 -5.89 9.94 -7.67
CA GLY A 205 -6.57 10.98 -8.45
C GLY A 205 -6.78 12.27 -7.67
N GLU A 206 -7.01 12.16 -6.35
CA GLU A 206 -7.31 13.28 -5.47
C GLU A 206 -6.07 13.85 -4.75
N LEU A 207 -5.09 13.00 -4.45
CA LEU A 207 -3.81 13.38 -3.84
C LEU A 207 -2.74 13.39 -4.92
N ASP A 208 -2.59 14.53 -5.57
CA ASP A 208 -1.80 14.68 -6.80
C ASP A 208 -0.30 14.91 -6.56
N THR A 209 0.15 14.95 -5.30
CA THR A 209 1.56 15.02 -4.94
C THR A 209 1.99 13.90 -3.98
N VAL A 210 3.28 13.55 -4.02
CA VAL A 210 3.87 12.61 -3.05
C VAL A 210 3.71 13.13 -1.63
N ALA A 211 3.83 14.44 -1.44
CA ALA A 211 3.71 15.07 -0.13
C ALA A 211 2.31 14.88 0.45
N ASP A 212 1.25 15.09 -0.35
CA ASP A 212 -0.14 14.90 0.07
C ASP A 212 -0.42 13.45 0.41
N LEU A 213 0.09 12.52 -0.41
CA LEU A 213 -0.06 11.09 -0.17
C LEU A 213 0.60 10.65 1.15
N VAL A 214 1.83 11.11 1.40
CA VAL A 214 2.57 10.84 2.64
C VAL A 214 1.85 11.45 3.85
N GLU A 215 1.35 12.68 3.72
CA GLU A 215 0.59 13.34 4.77
C GLU A 215 -0.70 12.58 5.07
N TYR A 216 -1.47 12.21 4.06
CA TYR A 216 -2.70 11.42 4.22
C TYR A 216 -2.44 10.10 4.95
N PHE A 217 -1.45 9.32 4.54
CA PHE A 217 -1.14 8.06 5.22
C PHE A 217 -0.72 8.26 6.67
N SER A 218 0.08 9.29 6.94
CA SER A 218 0.51 9.62 8.29
C SER A 218 -0.67 10.05 9.19
N GLU A 219 -1.60 10.87 8.65
CA GLU A 219 -2.80 11.30 9.37
C GLU A 219 -3.76 10.13 9.60
N LYS A 220 -3.95 9.24 8.61
CA LYS A 220 -4.75 8.04 8.76
C LYS A 220 -4.22 7.14 9.87
N GLU A 221 -2.91 6.86 9.87
CA GLU A 221 -2.27 6.07 10.92
C GLU A 221 -2.46 6.70 12.31
N ARG A 222 -2.29 8.03 12.41
CA ARG A 222 -2.51 8.77 13.65
C ARG A 222 -3.96 8.69 14.12
N PHE A 223 -4.90 8.89 13.20
CA PHE A 223 -6.33 8.80 13.47
C PHE A 223 -6.73 7.43 14.02
N PHE A 224 -6.31 6.36 13.36
CA PHE A 224 -6.60 5.00 13.80
C PHE A 224 -6.02 4.69 15.17
N ASN A 225 -4.81 5.17 15.47
CA ASN A 225 -4.16 4.96 16.75
C ASN A 225 -4.77 5.81 17.89
N SER A 226 -5.41 6.93 17.58
CA SER A 226 -5.99 7.85 18.57
C SER A 226 -7.41 7.47 18.98
N ALA A 227 -8.18 6.82 18.10
CA ALA A 227 -9.56 6.50 18.34
C ALA A 227 -9.73 5.11 19.00
N LYS A 228 -10.73 4.99 19.86
CA LYS A 228 -11.05 3.71 20.52
C LYS A 228 -11.49 2.68 19.48
N TYR A 229 -12.36 3.09 18.57
CA TYR A 229 -12.75 2.30 17.41
C TYR A 229 -13.29 3.21 16.30
N ILE A 230 -13.16 2.74 15.05
CA ILE A 230 -13.58 3.45 13.85
C ILE A 230 -14.33 2.45 12.98
N ILE A 231 -15.51 2.84 12.49
CA ILE A 231 -16.22 2.17 11.41
C ILE A 231 -16.53 3.22 10.34
N VAL A 232 -16.06 2.97 9.10
CA VAL A 232 -16.28 3.83 7.94
C VAL A 232 -16.67 2.95 6.76
N PRO A 233 -17.64 3.35 5.93
CA PRO A 233 -18.07 2.55 4.77
C PRO A 233 -16.94 2.19 3.82
N GLY A 234 -15.97 3.09 3.61
CA GLY A 234 -14.81 2.84 2.80
C GLY A 234 -13.70 3.88 2.95
N GLU A 235 -12.63 3.71 2.21
CA GLU A 235 -11.48 4.63 2.20
C GLU A 235 -11.85 5.99 1.59
N GLU A 236 -12.75 6.02 0.63
CA GLU A 236 -13.20 7.24 -0.03
C GLU A 236 -13.86 8.22 0.93
N GLU A 237 -14.56 7.75 1.97
CA GLU A 237 -15.09 8.63 3.01
C GLU A 237 -13.98 9.20 3.90
N LEU A 238 -12.91 8.45 4.14
CA LEU A 238 -11.75 8.99 4.85
C LEU A 238 -11.03 10.06 4.03
N ILE A 239 -10.87 9.85 2.72
CA ILE A 239 -10.29 10.82 1.80
C ILE A 239 -11.17 12.08 1.76
N ALA A 240 -12.47 11.93 1.62
CA ALA A 240 -13.42 13.04 1.63
C ALA A 240 -13.37 13.83 2.96
N LEU A 241 -13.28 13.12 4.08
CA LEU A 241 -13.12 13.74 5.40
C LEU A 241 -11.79 14.50 5.50
N TYR A 242 -10.71 13.91 5.03
CA TYR A 242 -9.38 14.55 5.00
C TYR A 242 -9.39 15.83 4.17
N GLN A 243 -9.97 15.80 2.96
CA GLN A 243 -10.03 16.96 2.05
C GLN A 243 -10.99 18.06 2.51
N THR A 244 -12.13 17.72 3.11
CA THR A 244 -13.13 18.69 3.54
C THR A 244 -12.83 19.32 4.89
N THR A 245 -11.88 18.79 5.62
CA THR A 245 -11.45 19.36 6.89
C THR A 245 -10.49 20.53 6.64
N VAL A 246 -11.02 21.64 6.11
CA VAL A 246 -10.28 22.89 5.87
C VAL A 246 -10.66 23.92 6.93
N VAL A 247 -9.70 24.48 7.69
CA VAL A 247 -9.88 25.65 8.53
C VAL A 247 -8.94 26.75 8.03
N ASP A 248 -9.48 27.95 7.86
CA ASP A 248 -8.78 29.15 7.43
C ASP A 248 -8.08 29.03 6.04
N GLY A 249 -8.70 28.32 5.10
CA GLY A 249 -8.18 28.17 3.73
C GLY A 249 -6.95 27.30 3.62
N ARG A 250 -6.61 26.57 4.68
CA ARG A 250 -5.58 25.53 4.70
C ARG A 250 -6.24 24.20 5.07
N HIS A 251 -5.84 23.13 4.42
CA HIS A 251 -6.14 21.80 4.96
C HIS A 251 -5.66 21.80 6.40
N ILE A 252 -6.59 21.65 7.33
CA ILE A 252 -6.16 21.62 8.71
C ILE A 252 -5.36 20.33 8.87
N ARG A 253 -4.11 20.52 9.18
CA ARG A 253 -3.42 19.56 10.03
C ARG A 253 -4.19 19.50 11.36
N ARG A 254 -5.34 18.84 11.39
CA ARG A 254 -5.95 18.53 12.66
C ARG A 254 -5.06 17.50 13.32
N THR A 255 -4.40 17.95 14.37
CA THR A 255 -3.84 17.07 15.40
C THR A 255 -4.93 16.25 16.10
N SER A 256 -6.20 16.39 15.69
CA SER A 256 -7.35 15.59 16.13
C SER A 256 -8.49 15.71 15.13
N LEU A 257 -8.83 14.64 14.46
CA LEU A 257 -10.20 14.45 13.99
C LEU A 257 -11.12 14.58 15.22
N PRO A 258 -12.34 15.17 15.08
CA PRO A 258 -13.23 15.33 16.22
C PRO A 258 -13.39 13.96 16.88
N ALA A 259 -13.24 13.94 18.21
CA ALA A 259 -13.62 12.75 18.96
C ALA A 259 -15.05 12.38 18.57
N PRO A 260 -15.34 11.11 18.27
CA PRO A 260 -16.70 10.68 18.04
C PRO A 260 -17.55 11.06 19.26
N ALA A 261 -18.71 11.69 18.96
CA ALA A 261 -19.68 12.11 19.96
C ALA A 261 -20.21 10.91 20.76
#